data_5015eb66b38e4f3996e1cea04ee6fb21
#
_entry.id   5015eb66b38e4f3996e1cea04ee6fb21
#
_cell.length_a   1.000
_cell.length_b   1.000
_cell.length_c   1.000
_cell.angle_alpha   90.00
_cell.angle_beta   90.00
_cell.angle_gamma   90.00
#
_symmetry.space_group_name_H-M   'P 1'
#
loop_
_entity.id
_entity.type
_entity.pdbx_description
1 polymer ?
#
loop_
_entity_poly.entity_id
_entity_poly.type
_entity_poly.pdbx_seq_one_letter_code
_entity_poly.pdbx_strand_id
1 'polypeptide(L)'
;MQTLCDAPYGCGGSWNRDGVILFTPGASVRSERCARYNASVRILISAGEASGEMYGAELIEALRRADEGRPAELCSAGQPGAAVPTPALPLEFFGVGGEQMRAAGCEAVVDAKDLAVVGITEILSHLPKIYGLFRKLIFEADKRKPDLAVVIDSPAFNWRVAREMKRRGVPVVYYVAPQFWAWRQGRVRLLRDYVDKALVIFPFEEKFYRERGVDASFVGHPLAELPHPAIDRGDYASQHRLDAAKQWITLMPGSRVKEVRMNLPTILESAGALGTGYEFLLPIAPTLDMDLLRALVAGLPAIHLVPEALPALWHSRAGIIASGTATVEAAMMSTPFVMVYRVTPLTYLLGRSRIKVPHFAMVNLVAGEEIVPELVQRNFTSEKVVGRLNEILPDGPPRERMLNGLARVQARLRAPRNGDTAGSHPADRAAEIILSLLRLRRRTNR
;
A
#
# COMPACT_ATOMS: atom_id res chain seq x y z
N MET A 1 -7.42 31.60 68.99
CA MET A 1 -6.48 30.50 68.89
C MET A 1 -6.72 29.87 67.52
N GLN A 2 -6.11 30.42 66.54
CA GLN A 2 -4.79 30.09 65.96
C GLN A 2 -4.66 28.60 65.73
N THR A 3 -4.65 28.34 64.47
CA THR A 3 -3.78 27.71 63.48
C THR A 3 -4.38 26.45 62.90
N LEU A 4 -4.49 26.51 61.61
CA LEU A 4 -4.07 25.51 60.61
C LEU A 4 -4.95 25.61 59.37
N CYS A 5 -4.33 26.06 58.30
CA CYS A 5 -4.56 25.48 56.95
C CYS A 5 -3.81 26.31 55.91
N ASP A 6 -2.52 26.05 55.77
CA ASP A 6 -1.81 26.25 54.52
C ASP A 6 -2.04 25.01 53.63
N ALA A 7 -2.82 25.15 52.58
CA ALA A 7 -2.87 24.24 51.49
C ALA A 7 -3.22 25.01 50.18
N PRO A 8 -2.51 24.75 49.06
CA PRO A 8 -2.54 25.60 47.87
C PRO A 8 -3.65 25.17 46.89
N TYR A 9 -4.91 25.27 47.26
CA TYR A 9 -6.03 25.14 46.35
C TYR A 9 -7.13 26.13 46.78
N GLY A 10 -7.30 27.20 45.99
CA GLY A 10 -8.28 28.20 46.22
C GLY A 10 -9.72 27.67 46.13
N CYS A 11 -10.35 27.43 47.24
CA CYS A 11 -11.79 27.25 47.37
C CYS A 11 -12.39 28.55 47.86
N GLY A 12 -13.04 29.29 46.94
CA GLY A 12 -13.89 30.44 47.32
C GLY A 12 -15.22 29.93 47.93
N GLY A 13 -15.34 29.99 49.25
CA GLY A 13 -16.63 29.80 49.94
C GLY A 13 -17.21 31.12 50.43
N SER A 14 -18.47 31.43 50.11
CA SER A 14 -19.21 32.55 50.68
C SER A 14 -20.13 32.05 51.82
N TRP A 15 -20.20 32.81 52.93
CA TRP A 15 -21.07 32.51 54.07
C TRP A 15 -22.42 33.13 53.86
N ASN A 16 -23.49 32.39 54.15
CA ASN A 16 -24.81 32.97 54.31
C ASN A 16 -25.18 33.15 55.78
N ARG A 17 -26.26 33.86 56.11
CA ARG A 17 -26.67 34.22 57.45
C ARG A 17 -27.06 33.03 58.36
N ASP A 18 -27.13 31.83 57.82
CA ASP A 18 -27.59 30.63 58.52
C ASP A 18 -26.45 29.64 58.83
N GLY A 19 -25.17 30.01 58.64
CA GLY A 19 -23.99 29.22 59.03
C GLY A 19 -23.72 27.98 58.15
N VAL A 20 -24.29 27.86 56.97
CA VAL A 20 -24.09 26.75 56.05
C VAL A 20 -23.08 27.12 54.95
N ILE A 21 -21.99 26.34 54.84
CA ILE A 21 -21.01 26.51 53.77
C ILE A 21 -21.55 25.90 52.49
N LEU A 22 -21.94 26.73 51.53
CA LEU A 22 -22.26 26.28 50.16
C LEU A 22 -20.96 26.20 49.34
N PHE A 23 -20.44 24.99 49.12
CA PHE A 23 -19.39 24.77 48.13
C PHE A 23 -19.98 24.83 46.74
N THR A 24 -19.70 25.87 45.98
CA THR A 24 -19.91 25.85 44.51
C THR A 24 -18.73 25.14 43.86
N PRO A 25 -18.94 24.01 43.20
CA PRO A 25 -17.86 23.36 42.46
C PRO A 25 -17.42 24.27 41.33
N GLY A 26 -16.13 24.63 41.27
CA GLY A 26 -15.55 25.44 40.21
C GLY A 26 -15.81 24.83 38.84
N ALA A 27 -16.76 25.41 38.09
CA ALA A 27 -17.21 24.94 36.79
C ALA A 27 -16.17 25.16 35.66
N SER A 28 -15.14 25.99 35.88
CA SER A 28 -14.21 26.37 34.81
C SER A 28 -13.12 25.33 34.46
N VAL A 29 -12.60 24.62 35.44
CA VAL A 29 -11.52 23.62 35.19
C VAL A 29 -12.06 22.32 34.59
N ARG A 30 -13.34 21.97 34.85
CA ARG A 30 -13.99 20.79 34.26
C ARG A 30 -14.41 21.01 32.82
N SER A 31 -14.81 22.22 32.42
CA SER A 31 -15.25 22.51 31.06
C SER A 31 -14.10 22.50 30.06
N GLU A 32 -12.93 23.01 30.43
CA GLU A 32 -11.76 22.98 29.55
C GLU A 32 -11.16 21.58 29.36
N ARG A 33 -11.26 20.70 30.36
CA ARG A 33 -10.85 19.29 30.21
C ARG A 33 -11.81 18.50 29.33
N CYS A 34 -13.13 18.69 29.47
CA CYS A 34 -14.13 18.06 28.58
C CYS A 34 -14.09 18.61 27.15
N ALA A 35 -13.83 19.90 26.96
CA ALA A 35 -13.74 20.50 25.61
C ALA A 35 -12.54 19.95 24.81
N ARG A 36 -11.44 19.58 25.45
CA ARG A 36 -10.29 18.93 24.79
C ARG A 36 -10.53 17.45 24.42
N TYR A 37 -11.53 16.80 25.02
CA TYR A 37 -11.91 15.42 24.69
C TYR A 37 -12.77 15.31 23.43
N ASN A 38 -13.40 16.42 22.98
CA ASN A 38 -14.25 16.45 21.78
C ASN A 38 -13.53 16.97 20.51
N ALA A 39 -12.22 17.15 20.54
CA ALA A 39 -11.46 17.57 19.36
C ALA A 39 -11.27 16.39 18.41
N SER A 40 -11.71 16.53 17.15
CA SER A 40 -11.46 15.57 16.07
C SER A 40 -9.96 15.29 15.91
N VAL A 41 -9.62 14.05 15.56
CA VAL A 41 -8.25 13.66 15.19
C VAL A 41 -8.07 13.93 13.70
N ARG A 42 -7.14 14.79 13.36
CA ARG A 42 -6.85 15.16 11.97
C ARG A 42 -5.64 14.39 11.47
N ILE A 43 -5.84 13.60 10.42
CA ILE A 43 -4.80 12.78 9.79
C ILE A 43 -4.58 13.30 8.37
N LEU A 44 -3.35 13.74 8.08
CA LEU A 44 -2.95 14.02 6.72
C LEU A 44 -2.56 12.70 6.04
N ILE A 45 -3.19 12.37 4.90
CA ILE A 45 -2.83 11.20 4.10
C ILE A 45 -2.34 11.64 2.72
N SER A 46 -1.21 11.11 2.26
CA SER A 46 -0.64 11.42 0.95
C SER A 46 -0.35 10.17 0.15
N ALA A 47 -1.16 9.93 -0.89
CA ALA A 47 -1.01 8.85 -1.86
C ALA A 47 -0.93 9.43 -3.28
N GLY A 48 0.17 9.22 -3.99
CA GLY A 48 0.46 9.89 -5.27
C GLY A 48 0.32 9.02 -6.52
N GLU A 49 0.01 7.72 -6.38
CA GLU A 49 -0.12 6.75 -7.48
C GLU A 49 -1.39 5.91 -7.30
N ALA A 50 -1.87 5.26 -8.36
CA ALA A 50 -3.12 4.50 -8.35
C ALA A 50 -3.12 3.36 -7.30
N SER A 51 -2.02 2.63 -7.15
CA SER A 51 -1.87 1.61 -6.11
C SER A 51 -1.87 2.23 -4.71
N GLY A 52 -1.18 3.35 -4.54
CA GLY A 52 -1.16 4.08 -3.27
C GLY A 52 -2.53 4.63 -2.88
N GLU A 53 -3.33 5.06 -3.87
CA GLU A 53 -4.71 5.52 -3.67
C GLU A 53 -5.61 4.39 -3.13
N MET A 54 -5.53 3.20 -3.72
CA MET A 54 -6.26 2.01 -3.25
C MET A 54 -5.86 1.69 -1.80
N TYR A 55 -4.57 1.61 -1.51
CA TYR A 55 -4.08 1.35 -0.14
C TYR A 55 -4.48 2.45 0.86
N GLY A 56 -4.58 3.70 0.38
CA GLY A 56 -5.06 4.84 1.17
C GLY A 56 -6.52 4.72 1.54
N ALA A 57 -7.38 4.32 0.59
CA ALA A 57 -8.79 4.10 0.81
C ALA A 57 -9.03 2.96 1.82
N GLU A 58 -8.40 1.81 1.60
CA GLU A 58 -8.46 0.65 2.52
C GLU A 58 -7.99 1.02 3.94
N LEU A 59 -6.92 1.81 4.06
CA LEU A 59 -6.41 2.27 5.35
C LEU A 59 -7.39 3.20 6.06
N ILE A 60 -8.04 4.12 5.35
CA ILE A 60 -9.05 5.04 5.92
C ILE A 60 -10.22 4.24 6.49
N GLU A 61 -10.73 3.28 5.72
CA GLU A 61 -11.81 2.41 6.17
C GLU A 61 -11.39 1.57 7.38
N ALA A 62 -10.18 1.01 7.38
CA ALA A 62 -9.63 0.25 8.49
C ALA A 62 -9.48 1.10 9.77
N LEU A 63 -9.02 2.35 9.63
CA LEU A 63 -8.91 3.30 10.76
C LEU A 63 -10.27 3.61 11.36
N ARG A 64 -11.31 3.77 10.54
CA ARG A 64 -12.69 4.00 11.01
C ARG A 64 -13.23 2.77 11.75
N ARG A 65 -13.13 1.57 11.13
CA ARG A 65 -13.55 0.32 11.78
C ARG A 65 -12.86 0.10 13.12
N ALA A 66 -11.55 0.33 13.19
CA ALA A 66 -10.76 0.15 14.40
C ALA A 66 -11.07 1.21 15.48
N ASP A 67 -11.58 2.37 15.11
CA ASP A 67 -12.02 3.39 16.06
C ASP A 67 -13.44 3.10 16.60
N GLU A 68 -14.36 2.63 15.76
CA GLU A 68 -15.73 2.25 16.11
C GLU A 68 -15.78 0.98 16.99
N GLY A 69 -14.92 0.00 16.72
CA GLY A 69 -14.86 -1.29 17.44
C GLY A 69 -14.21 -1.24 18.82
N ARG A 70 -13.87 -0.06 19.35
CA ARG A 70 -13.19 0.08 20.64
C ARG A 70 -14.13 -0.07 21.83
N PRO A 71 -13.77 -0.91 22.82
CA PRO A 71 -14.42 -0.82 24.12
C PRO A 71 -14.15 0.56 24.72
N ALA A 72 -15.20 1.17 25.26
CA ALA A 72 -15.11 2.44 25.97
C ALA A 72 -14.00 2.37 27.04
N GLU A 73 -12.93 3.16 26.92
CA GLU A 73 -11.94 3.29 27.98
C GLU A 73 -12.65 3.89 29.20
N LEU A 74 -12.64 3.15 30.31
CA LEU A 74 -13.13 3.61 31.61
C LEU A 74 -12.33 4.83 32.03
N CYS A 75 -12.91 6.02 31.90
CA CYS A 75 -12.44 7.17 32.65
C CYS A 75 -12.74 6.90 34.13
N SER A 76 -11.75 6.42 34.87
CA SER A 76 -11.83 6.31 36.33
C SER A 76 -11.86 7.72 36.95
N ALA A 77 -13.03 8.31 36.95
CA ALA A 77 -13.35 9.41 37.84
C ALA A 77 -13.95 8.77 39.11
N GLY A 78 -13.12 8.45 40.06
CA GLY A 78 -13.34 8.33 41.51
C GLY A 78 -14.69 7.90 42.09
N GLN A 79 -15.54 7.15 41.34
CA GLN A 79 -16.73 6.52 41.90
C GLN A 79 -16.96 5.16 41.25
N PRO A 80 -17.16 4.09 42.03
CA PRO A 80 -17.49 2.77 41.50
C PRO A 80 -18.94 2.78 41.00
N GLY A 81 -19.15 2.66 39.69
CA GLY A 81 -20.48 2.31 39.21
C GLY A 81 -20.96 2.84 37.86
N ALA A 82 -20.31 3.75 37.18
CA ALA A 82 -20.76 4.18 35.86
C ALA A 82 -19.60 4.27 34.87
N ALA A 83 -19.48 3.24 34.04
CA ALA A 83 -18.68 3.31 32.81
C ALA A 83 -19.40 4.27 31.84
N VAL A 84 -18.94 5.51 31.72
CA VAL A 84 -19.39 6.40 30.64
C VAL A 84 -18.64 6.01 29.39
N PRO A 85 -19.34 5.56 28.33
CA PRO A 85 -18.66 5.29 27.07
C PRO A 85 -17.96 6.57 26.59
N THR A 86 -16.65 6.55 26.43
CA THR A 86 -15.95 7.65 25.77
C THR A 86 -16.33 7.57 24.29
N PRO A 87 -17.02 8.58 23.73
CA PRO A 87 -17.36 8.55 22.32
C PRO A 87 -16.11 8.42 21.48
N ALA A 88 -16.17 7.64 20.39
CA ALA A 88 -15.13 7.56 19.38
C ALA A 88 -14.78 8.98 18.92
N LEU A 89 -13.50 9.32 18.84
CA LEU A 89 -13.09 10.63 18.37
C LEU A 89 -13.30 10.69 16.86
N PRO A 90 -14.02 11.67 16.33
CA PRO A 90 -14.21 11.75 14.89
C PRO A 90 -12.87 11.88 14.18
N LEU A 91 -12.55 10.91 13.31
CA LEU A 91 -11.35 10.92 12.47
C LEU A 91 -11.63 11.76 11.22
N GLU A 92 -10.85 12.80 11.02
CA GLU A 92 -10.87 13.64 9.84
C GLU A 92 -9.65 13.35 8.98
N PHE A 93 -9.87 13.06 7.70
CA PHE A 93 -8.80 12.74 6.74
C PHE A 93 -8.74 13.81 5.65
N PHE A 94 -7.54 14.29 5.36
CA PHE A 94 -7.30 15.24 4.27
C PHE A 94 -5.90 15.04 3.67
N GLY A 95 -5.72 15.45 2.43
CA GLY A 95 -4.38 15.38 1.84
C GLY A 95 -4.34 15.17 0.34
N VAL A 96 -3.52 14.22 -0.12
CA VAL A 96 -3.39 13.83 -1.52
C VAL A 96 -4.09 12.51 -1.74
N GLY A 97 -5.02 12.47 -2.67
CA GLY A 97 -5.75 11.25 -3.01
C GLY A 97 -6.63 11.45 -4.24
N GLY A 98 -7.24 10.38 -4.72
CA GLY A 98 -8.15 10.39 -5.84
C GLY A 98 -9.57 10.01 -5.45
N GLU A 99 -10.27 9.35 -6.35
CA GLU A 99 -11.69 9.04 -6.24
C GLU A 99 -11.99 8.02 -5.13
N GLN A 100 -11.18 6.96 -5.03
CA GLN A 100 -11.37 5.91 -4.03
C GLN A 100 -11.18 6.47 -2.60
N MET A 101 -10.15 7.28 -2.39
CA MET A 101 -9.91 7.89 -1.09
C MET A 101 -11.01 8.91 -0.74
N ARG A 102 -11.57 9.64 -1.73
CA ARG A 102 -12.74 10.52 -1.51
C ARG A 102 -13.96 9.70 -1.10
N ALA A 103 -14.22 8.57 -1.78
CA ALA A 103 -15.31 7.67 -1.43
C ALA A 103 -15.17 7.12 0.00
N ALA A 104 -13.93 6.82 0.44
CA ALA A 104 -13.61 6.45 1.81
C ALA A 104 -13.70 7.62 2.83
N GLY A 105 -13.98 8.85 2.36
CA GLY A 105 -14.19 10.04 3.18
C GLY A 105 -12.95 10.87 3.47
N CYS A 106 -11.96 10.88 2.58
CA CYS A 106 -10.82 11.79 2.61
C CYS A 106 -11.12 13.05 1.80
N GLU A 107 -10.85 14.21 2.38
CA GLU A 107 -10.85 15.46 1.63
C GLU A 107 -9.57 15.58 0.81
N ALA A 108 -9.64 15.34 -0.50
CA ALA A 108 -8.51 15.48 -1.39
C ALA A 108 -8.21 16.96 -1.68
N VAL A 109 -7.29 17.54 -0.94
CA VAL A 109 -6.75 18.90 -1.15
C VAL A 109 -5.99 18.99 -2.47
N VAL A 110 -5.28 17.91 -2.82
CA VAL A 110 -4.57 17.71 -4.07
C VAL A 110 -5.04 16.40 -4.70
N ASP A 111 -5.39 16.44 -5.99
CA ASP A 111 -5.75 15.25 -6.73
C ASP A 111 -4.50 14.44 -7.09
N ALA A 112 -4.52 13.13 -6.85
CA ALA A 112 -3.41 12.23 -7.19
C ALA A 112 -3.13 12.21 -8.70
N LYS A 113 -4.17 12.39 -9.55
CA LYS A 113 -4.03 12.49 -11.02
C LYS A 113 -3.14 13.67 -11.45
N ASP A 114 -3.16 14.77 -10.68
CA ASP A 114 -2.31 15.93 -10.95
C ASP A 114 -0.81 15.69 -10.66
N LEU A 115 -0.49 14.68 -9.85
CA LEU A 115 0.88 14.27 -9.53
C LEU A 115 1.40 13.16 -10.46
N ALA A 116 0.49 12.46 -11.15
CA ALA A 116 0.84 11.39 -12.08
C ALA A 116 1.46 11.98 -13.37
N VAL A 117 2.79 12.10 -13.40
CA VAL A 117 3.53 12.57 -14.56
C VAL A 117 4.12 11.38 -15.30
N VAL A 118 3.76 11.26 -16.57
CA VAL A 118 4.20 10.19 -17.46
C VAL A 118 5.40 10.66 -18.27
N GLY A 119 6.62 10.18 -17.93
CA GLY A 119 7.84 10.39 -18.72
C GLY A 119 8.90 11.31 -18.07
N ILE A 120 10.18 11.01 -18.33
CA ILE A 120 11.33 11.74 -17.73
C ILE A 120 11.46 13.16 -18.31
N THR A 121 11.16 13.34 -19.58
CA THR A 121 11.20 14.65 -20.26
C THR A 121 10.07 15.57 -19.82
N GLU A 122 8.91 15.00 -19.49
CA GLU A 122 7.75 15.74 -19.01
C GLU A 122 7.90 16.16 -17.53
N ILE A 123 8.68 15.43 -16.74
CA ILE A 123 8.92 15.76 -15.32
C ILE A 123 9.48 17.19 -15.18
N LEU A 124 10.41 17.60 -16.04
CA LEU A 124 11.05 18.93 -15.95
C LEU A 124 10.03 20.06 -16.19
N SER A 125 9.14 19.91 -17.16
CA SER A 125 8.11 20.93 -17.48
C SER A 125 7.02 20.99 -16.40
N HIS A 126 6.76 19.89 -15.67
CA HIS A 126 5.73 19.81 -14.63
C HIS A 126 6.24 20.14 -13.22
N LEU A 127 7.55 20.30 -13.02
CA LEU A 127 8.11 20.65 -11.70
C LEU A 127 7.45 21.88 -11.04
N PRO A 128 7.17 23.00 -11.75
CA PRO A 128 6.52 24.15 -11.14
C PRO A 128 5.10 23.81 -10.65
N LYS A 129 4.32 23.02 -11.44
CA LYS A 129 2.98 22.56 -11.06
C LYS A 129 3.06 21.69 -9.81
N ILE A 130 3.94 20.68 -9.81
CA ILE A 130 4.13 19.76 -8.66
C ILE A 130 4.53 20.54 -7.41
N TYR A 131 5.42 21.53 -7.56
CA TYR A 131 5.83 22.38 -6.44
C TYR A 131 4.66 23.25 -5.93
N GLY A 132 3.82 23.78 -6.82
CA GLY A 132 2.61 24.51 -6.45
C GLY A 132 1.62 23.64 -5.64
N LEU A 133 1.39 22.41 -6.10
CA LEU A 133 0.54 21.43 -5.41
C LEU A 133 1.12 21.06 -4.03
N PHE A 134 2.44 20.85 -3.97
CA PHE A 134 3.13 20.62 -2.70
C PHE A 134 2.93 21.79 -1.73
N ARG A 135 3.11 23.03 -2.18
CA ARG A 135 2.88 24.21 -1.34
C ARG A 135 1.43 24.33 -0.86
N LYS A 136 0.45 24.01 -1.73
CA LYS A 136 -0.97 23.97 -1.37
C LYS A 136 -1.22 22.97 -0.24
N LEU A 137 -0.66 21.75 -0.35
CA LEU A 137 -0.79 20.73 0.69
C LEU A 137 -0.20 21.19 2.02
N ILE A 138 1.00 21.80 1.99
CA ILE A 138 1.67 22.27 3.21
C ILE A 138 0.91 23.44 3.85
N PHE A 139 0.37 24.36 3.05
CA PHE A 139 -0.47 25.45 3.55
C PHE A 139 -1.73 24.92 4.28
N GLU A 140 -2.41 23.93 3.70
CA GLU A 140 -3.56 23.31 4.36
C GLU A 140 -3.15 22.52 5.63
N ALA A 141 -1.97 21.89 5.64
CA ALA A 141 -1.44 21.25 6.83
C ALA A 141 -1.15 22.28 7.95
N ASP A 142 -0.60 23.45 7.62
CA ASP A 142 -0.35 24.54 8.58
C ASP A 142 -1.65 25.07 9.19
N LYS A 143 -2.71 25.20 8.36
CA LYS A 143 -4.04 25.66 8.77
C LYS A 143 -4.75 24.64 9.66
N ARG A 144 -4.72 23.35 9.28
CA ARG A 144 -5.48 22.29 9.96
C ARG A 144 -4.73 21.63 11.11
N LYS A 145 -3.39 21.76 11.17
CA LYS A 145 -2.52 21.22 12.21
C LYS A 145 -2.78 19.72 12.46
N PRO A 146 -2.42 18.83 11.52
CA PRO A 146 -2.69 17.40 11.67
C PRO A 146 -2.00 16.82 12.91
N ASP A 147 -2.68 15.88 13.57
CA ASP A 147 -2.14 15.12 14.70
C ASP A 147 -1.13 14.07 14.25
N LEU A 148 -1.26 13.60 13.01
CA LEU A 148 -0.40 12.59 12.38
C LEU A 148 -0.42 12.73 10.86
N ALA A 149 0.68 12.39 10.21
CA ALA A 149 0.76 12.28 8.76
C ALA A 149 1.05 10.84 8.35
N VAL A 150 0.29 10.32 7.39
CA VAL A 150 0.54 9.04 6.73
C VAL A 150 0.91 9.31 5.28
N VAL A 151 2.10 8.88 4.87
CA VAL A 151 2.55 8.95 3.49
C VAL A 151 2.63 7.55 2.91
N ILE A 152 2.07 7.36 1.70
CA ILE A 152 1.88 6.03 1.10
C ILE A 152 2.61 5.99 -0.22
N ASP A 153 3.55 5.04 -0.39
CA ASP A 153 4.32 4.86 -1.62
C ASP A 153 4.87 6.19 -2.19
N SER A 154 4.97 6.34 -3.52
CA SER A 154 5.35 7.59 -4.22
C SER A 154 6.54 8.35 -3.60
N PRO A 155 7.73 7.72 -3.51
CA PRO A 155 8.86 8.24 -2.74
C PRO A 155 9.37 9.59 -3.24
N ALA A 156 9.16 9.92 -4.52
CA ALA A 156 9.63 11.19 -5.08
C ALA A 156 8.94 12.41 -4.46
N PHE A 157 7.67 12.30 -4.12
CA PHE A 157 6.86 13.35 -3.50
C PHE A 157 6.84 13.20 -1.98
N ASN A 158 6.56 12.01 -1.49
CA ASN A 158 6.22 11.75 -0.10
C ASN A 158 7.35 11.94 0.90
N TRP A 159 8.64 11.74 0.52
CA TRP A 159 9.71 12.07 1.45
C TRP A 159 9.80 13.58 1.76
N ARG A 160 9.37 14.45 0.80
CA ARG A 160 9.31 15.89 1.04
C ARG A 160 8.17 16.24 1.98
N VAL A 161 7.01 15.59 1.83
CA VAL A 161 5.87 15.73 2.76
C VAL A 161 6.29 15.26 4.15
N ALA A 162 6.90 14.08 4.27
CA ALA A 162 7.40 13.54 5.54
C ALA A 162 8.36 14.52 6.24
N ARG A 163 9.34 15.06 5.50
CA ARG A 163 10.27 16.06 6.04
C ARG A 163 9.58 17.31 6.57
N GLU A 164 8.61 17.85 5.83
CA GLU A 164 7.90 19.06 6.26
C GLU A 164 6.98 18.80 7.44
N MET A 165 6.33 17.65 7.52
CA MET A 165 5.53 17.25 8.69
C MET A 165 6.42 17.06 9.93
N LYS A 166 7.55 16.38 9.78
CA LYS A 166 8.52 16.20 10.87
C LYS A 166 9.05 17.53 11.43
N ARG A 167 9.34 18.50 10.54
CA ARG A 167 9.76 19.86 10.94
C ARG A 167 8.72 20.61 11.77
N ARG A 168 7.44 20.31 11.53
CA ARG A 168 6.30 20.86 12.28
C ARG A 168 6.00 20.10 13.57
N GLY A 169 6.83 19.12 13.89
CA GLY A 169 6.59 18.25 15.05
C GLY A 169 5.43 17.27 14.88
N VAL A 170 4.88 17.11 13.65
CA VAL A 170 3.84 16.13 13.33
C VAL A 170 4.50 14.76 13.14
N PRO A 171 4.03 13.69 13.81
CA PRO A 171 4.55 12.33 13.61
C PRO A 171 4.22 11.85 12.21
N VAL A 172 5.14 11.07 11.64
CA VAL A 172 5.02 10.56 10.27
C VAL A 172 5.05 9.04 10.27
N VAL A 173 4.04 8.43 9.68
CA VAL A 173 4.02 7.02 9.32
C VAL A 173 4.22 6.89 7.82
N TYR A 174 5.13 6.03 7.40
CA TYR A 174 5.29 5.68 5.98
C TYR A 174 4.67 4.30 5.75
N TYR A 175 3.52 4.24 5.10
CA TYR A 175 2.88 3.00 4.71
C TYR A 175 3.27 2.63 3.28
N VAL A 176 3.55 1.35 3.02
CA VAL A 176 4.19 0.87 1.79
C VAL A 176 5.53 1.61 1.57
N ALA A 177 6.47 1.36 2.48
CA ALA A 177 7.76 2.05 2.48
C ALA A 177 8.52 1.85 1.16
N PRO A 178 9.30 2.86 0.72
CA PRO A 178 10.03 2.78 -0.55
C PRO A 178 11.01 1.61 -0.60
N GLN A 179 11.15 0.98 -1.75
CA GLN A 179 12.05 -0.16 -1.97
C GLN A 179 13.53 0.27 -2.07
N PHE A 180 14.04 1.00 -1.06
CA PHE A 180 15.44 1.44 -1.04
C PHE A 180 16.45 0.29 -0.92
N TRP A 181 16.01 -0.88 -0.45
CA TRP A 181 16.80 -2.10 -0.42
C TRP A 181 17.23 -2.58 -1.81
N ALA A 182 16.40 -2.35 -2.83
CA ALA A 182 16.67 -2.80 -4.19
C ALA A 182 17.78 -1.98 -4.87
N TRP A 183 17.79 -0.65 -4.65
CA TRP A 183 18.67 0.22 -5.44
C TRP A 183 18.97 1.52 -4.73
N ARG A 184 19.26 2.16 -4.12
CA ARG A 184 19.51 3.46 -3.44
C ARG A 184 19.54 3.32 -1.92
N GLN A 185 20.18 2.27 -1.43
CA GLN A 185 20.23 1.98 0.01
C GLN A 185 20.69 3.18 0.88
N GLY A 186 21.54 4.09 0.37
CA GLY A 186 21.89 5.30 1.09
C GLY A 186 20.73 6.26 1.38
N ARG A 187 19.58 6.10 0.72
CA ARG A 187 18.36 6.89 1.01
C ARG A 187 17.59 6.40 2.23
N VAL A 188 17.92 5.27 2.81
CA VAL A 188 17.34 4.79 4.07
C VAL A 188 17.42 5.85 5.17
N ARG A 189 18.48 6.69 5.14
CA ARG A 189 18.61 7.86 6.03
C ARG A 189 17.39 8.80 6.01
N LEU A 190 16.69 8.92 4.86
CA LEU A 190 15.50 9.77 4.76
C LEU A 190 14.34 9.21 5.60
N LEU A 191 14.19 7.88 5.66
CA LEU A 191 13.22 7.26 6.54
C LEU A 191 13.64 7.42 7.99
N ARG A 192 14.90 7.15 8.32
CA ARG A 192 15.41 7.28 9.68
C ARG A 192 15.24 8.70 10.23
N ASP A 193 15.49 9.72 9.40
CA ASP A 193 15.52 11.12 9.85
C ASP A 193 14.11 11.76 9.87
N TYR A 194 13.17 11.29 9.03
CA TYR A 194 11.88 11.96 8.81
C TYR A 194 10.64 11.09 9.06
N VAL A 195 10.80 9.81 9.39
CA VAL A 195 9.67 8.90 9.60
C VAL A 195 9.76 8.31 11.00
N ASP A 196 8.67 8.36 11.74
CA ASP A 196 8.58 7.81 13.10
C ASP A 196 8.27 6.30 13.06
N LYS A 197 7.52 5.85 12.03
CA LYS A 197 7.19 4.44 11.84
C LYS A 197 7.09 4.10 10.36
N ALA A 198 7.82 3.09 9.89
CA ALA A 198 7.70 2.54 8.55
C ALA A 198 6.87 1.24 8.60
N LEU A 199 5.77 1.19 7.86
CA LEU A 199 4.94 0.01 7.69
C LEU A 199 5.29 -0.62 6.35
N VAL A 200 5.92 -1.79 6.40
CA VAL A 200 6.47 -2.48 5.24
C VAL A 200 5.60 -3.66 4.83
N ILE A 201 5.60 -3.96 3.54
CA ILE A 201 4.73 -4.97 2.93
C ILE A 201 5.46 -6.26 2.53
N PHE A 202 6.79 -6.27 2.59
CA PHE A 202 7.58 -7.48 2.39
C PHE A 202 8.28 -7.90 3.69
N PRO A 203 8.29 -9.21 4.04
CA PRO A 203 8.79 -9.66 5.34
C PRO A 203 10.28 -9.37 5.57
N PHE A 204 11.11 -9.37 4.51
CA PHE A 204 12.54 -9.07 4.60
C PHE A 204 12.83 -7.58 4.82
N GLU A 205 11.89 -6.68 4.51
CA GLU A 205 12.07 -5.22 4.64
C GLU A 205 12.17 -4.81 6.10
N GLU A 206 11.40 -5.44 6.99
CA GLU A 206 11.43 -5.13 8.43
C GLU A 206 12.83 -5.26 9.00
N LYS A 207 13.47 -6.41 8.78
CA LYS A 207 14.86 -6.65 9.20
C LYS A 207 15.81 -5.66 8.54
N PHE A 208 15.70 -5.47 7.22
CA PHE A 208 16.54 -4.55 6.47
C PHE A 208 16.52 -3.12 7.01
N TYR A 209 15.32 -2.60 7.32
CA TYR A 209 15.15 -1.23 7.82
C TYR A 209 15.56 -1.11 9.28
N ARG A 210 15.20 -2.06 10.15
CA ARG A 210 15.58 -2.05 11.57
C ARG A 210 17.09 -2.07 11.78
N GLU A 211 17.82 -2.88 11.03
CA GLU A 211 19.30 -2.92 11.04
C GLU A 211 19.94 -1.58 10.67
N ARG A 212 19.18 -0.67 10.03
CA ARG A 212 19.64 0.66 9.60
C ARG A 212 19.03 1.79 10.43
N GLY A 213 18.49 1.47 11.59
CA GLY A 213 17.97 2.44 12.56
C GLY A 213 16.61 3.05 12.18
N VAL A 214 15.81 2.39 11.34
CA VAL A 214 14.43 2.79 11.05
C VAL A 214 13.49 1.90 11.85
N ASP A 215 12.57 2.49 12.60
CA ASP A 215 11.49 1.72 13.25
C ASP A 215 10.51 1.22 12.19
N ALA A 216 10.62 -0.05 11.84
CA ALA A 216 9.82 -0.68 10.80
C ALA A 216 9.01 -1.86 11.36
N SER A 217 7.82 -2.07 10.82
CA SER A 217 6.97 -3.23 11.12
C SER A 217 6.38 -3.81 9.83
N PHE A 218 6.46 -5.13 9.69
CA PHE A 218 5.83 -5.85 8.61
C PHE A 218 4.32 -6.01 8.90
N VAL A 219 3.48 -5.44 8.04
CA VAL A 219 2.02 -5.48 8.18
C VAL A 219 1.34 -6.47 7.24
N GLY A 220 2.12 -7.15 6.40
CA GLY A 220 1.63 -8.01 5.31
C GLY A 220 1.47 -7.24 4.01
N HIS A 221 1.42 -7.98 2.91
CA HIS A 221 1.24 -7.39 1.58
C HIS A 221 -0.25 -7.23 1.28
N PRO A 222 -0.74 -6.04 0.84
CA PRO A 222 -2.17 -5.83 0.54
C PRO A 222 -2.74 -6.87 -0.43
N LEU A 223 -1.98 -7.26 -1.45
CA LEU A 223 -2.40 -8.29 -2.39
C LEU A 223 -2.47 -9.71 -1.81
N ALA A 224 -1.96 -9.95 -0.58
CA ALA A 224 -2.00 -11.28 0.03
C ALA A 224 -3.42 -11.72 0.45
N GLU A 225 -4.33 -10.77 0.56
CA GLU A 225 -5.73 -10.99 0.95
C GLU A 225 -6.70 -10.77 -0.23
N LEU A 226 -6.19 -10.74 -1.47
CA LEU A 226 -7.04 -10.65 -2.66
C LEU A 226 -8.01 -11.84 -2.71
N PRO A 227 -9.32 -11.59 -2.89
CA PRO A 227 -10.28 -12.67 -3.06
C PRO A 227 -10.02 -13.42 -4.36
N HIS A 228 -10.25 -14.73 -4.35
CA HIS A 228 -10.29 -15.47 -5.60
C HIS A 228 -11.49 -15.00 -6.44
N PRO A 229 -11.31 -14.88 -7.77
CA PRO A 229 -12.42 -14.51 -8.65
C PRO A 229 -13.61 -15.47 -8.50
N ALA A 230 -14.80 -14.89 -8.35
CA ALA A 230 -16.05 -15.68 -8.19
C ALA A 230 -16.57 -16.25 -9.49
N ILE A 231 -16.15 -15.69 -10.64
CA ILE A 231 -16.58 -16.15 -11.96
C ILE A 231 -15.97 -17.52 -12.27
N ASP A 232 -16.78 -18.47 -12.70
CA ASP A 232 -16.27 -19.76 -13.15
C ASP A 232 -15.62 -19.68 -14.55
N ARG A 233 -14.88 -20.74 -14.92
CA ARG A 233 -14.13 -20.78 -16.16
C ARG A 233 -15.04 -20.74 -17.41
N GLY A 234 -16.22 -21.39 -17.37
CA GLY A 234 -17.14 -21.45 -18.48
C GLY A 234 -17.79 -20.10 -18.75
N ASP A 235 -18.23 -19.43 -17.70
CA ASP A 235 -18.81 -18.09 -17.79
C ASP A 235 -17.77 -17.08 -18.28
N TYR A 236 -16.55 -17.14 -17.76
CA TYR A 236 -15.45 -16.29 -18.21
C TYR A 236 -15.12 -16.53 -19.68
N ALA A 237 -15.07 -17.79 -20.11
CA ALA A 237 -14.88 -18.16 -21.51
C ALA A 237 -15.97 -17.56 -22.42
N SER A 238 -17.23 -17.69 -22.00
CA SER A 238 -18.39 -17.17 -22.76
C SER A 238 -18.35 -15.65 -22.89
N GLN A 239 -18.03 -14.93 -21.81
CA GLN A 239 -17.94 -13.46 -21.80
C GLN A 239 -16.84 -12.93 -22.74
N HIS A 240 -15.71 -13.64 -22.81
CA HIS A 240 -14.54 -13.19 -23.55
C HIS A 240 -14.32 -13.92 -24.88
N ARG A 241 -15.27 -14.78 -25.29
CA ARG A 241 -15.23 -15.57 -26.55
C ARG A 241 -13.99 -16.45 -26.60
N LEU A 242 -13.66 -17.11 -25.49
CA LEU A 242 -12.54 -18.04 -25.37
C LEU A 242 -13.03 -19.47 -25.59
N ASP A 243 -12.15 -20.32 -26.11
CA ASP A 243 -12.38 -21.76 -26.12
C ASP A 243 -12.09 -22.35 -24.73
N ALA A 244 -13.13 -22.77 -24.00
CA ALA A 244 -12.98 -23.36 -22.68
C ALA A 244 -12.22 -24.70 -22.68
N ALA A 245 -12.16 -25.40 -23.83
CA ALA A 245 -11.44 -26.66 -23.96
C ALA A 245 -9.92 -26.48 -24.09
N LYS A 246 -9.46 -25.30 -24.54
CA LYS A 246 -8.04 -24.99 -24.66
C LYS A 246 -7.44 -24.58 -23.31
N GLN A 247 -6.13 -24.74 -23.19
CA GLN A 247 -5.37 -24.14 -22.08
C GLN A 247 -5.11 -22.66 -22.39
N TRP A 248 -5.23 -21.82 -21.37
CA TRP A 248 -5.02 -20.39 -21.48
C TRP A 248 -3.68 -19.98 -20.86
N ILE A 249 -3.05 -18.98 -21.46
CA ILE A 249 -1.79 -18.39 -20.98
C ILE A 249 -1.98 -16.88 -20.83
N THR A 250 -1.76 -16.36 -19.63
CA THR A 250 -1.88 -14.92 -19.39
C THR A 250 -0.60 -14.19 -19.78
N LEU A 251 -0.73 -13.10 -20.52
CA LEU A 251 0.34 -12.24 -20.99
C LEU A 251 0.28 -10.90 -20.25
N MET A 252 1.28 -10.57 -19.44
CA MET A 252 1.35 -9.30 -18.71
C MET A 252 2.64 -8.55 -19.04
N PRO A 253 2.66 -7.73 -20.10
CA PRO A 253 3.86 -7.04 -20.58
C PRO A 253 4.32 -5.86 -19.69
N GLY A 254 3.52 -5.48 -18.71
CA GLY A 254 3.70 -4.33 -17.84
C GLY A 254 2.52 -3.36 -17.90
N SER A 255 2.50 -2.40 -16.98
CA SER A 255 1.41 -1.41 -16.86
C SER A 255 1.73 -0.05 -17.49
N ARG A 256 2.97 0.17 -17.95
CA ARG A 256 3.38 1.44 -18.57
C ARG A 256 3.59 1.25 -20.07
N VAL A 257 3.18 2.24 -20.87
CA VAL A 257 3.35 2.21 -22.33
C VAL A 257 4.77 1.81 -22.75
N LYS A 258 5.79 2.34 -22.07
CA LYS A 258 7.19 2.02 -22.34
C LYS A 258 7.52 0.56 -22.06
N GLU A 259 7.01 -0.01 -20.98
CA GLU A 259 7.19 -1.44 -20.65
C GLU A 259 6.52 -2.32 -21.69
N VAL A 260 5.27 -2.01 -22.06
CA VAL A 260 4.53 -2.72 -23.09
C VAL A 260 5.30 -2.72 -24.41
N ARG A 261 5.75 -1.57 -24.87
CA ARG A 261 6.53 -1.47 -26.13
C ARG A 261 7.82 -2.28 -26.12
N MET A 262 8.45 -2.44 -24.95
CA MET A 262 9.69 -3.20 -24.80
C MET A 262 9.49 -4.70 -24.64
N ASN A 263 8.42 -5.12 -23.96
CA ASN A 263 8.23 -6.51 -23.59
C ASN A 263 7.25 -7.24 -24.54
N LEU A 264 6.15 -6.58 -24.95
CA LEU A 264 5.07 -7.22 -25.69
C LEU A 264 5.52 -7.87 -27.02
N PRO A 265 6.41 -7.27 -27.84
CA PRO A 265 6.81 -7.92 -29.09
C PRO A 265 7.39 -9.33 -28.89
N THR A 266 8.30 -9.52 -27.96
CA THR A 266 8.87 -10.83 -27.65
C THR A 266 7.87 -11.78 -26.99
N ILE A 267 6.93 -11.25 -26.21
CA ILE A 267 5.82 -12.04 -25.64
C ILE A 267 4.91 -12.57 -26.74
N LEU A 268 4.54 -11.73 -27.71
CA LEU A 268 3.70 -12.14 -28.85
C LEU A 268 4.40 -13.14 -29.77
N GLU A 269 5.70 -12.97 -30.00
CA GLU A 269 6.53 -13.93 -30.73
C GLU A 269 6.53 -15.28 -30.00
N SER A 270 6.62 -15.28 -28.66
CA SER A 270 6.56 -16.49 -27.84
C SER A 270 5.20 -17.16 -27.92
N ALA A 271 4.11 -16.37 -27.89
CA ALA A 271 2.75 -16.87 -28.05
C ALA A 271 2.55 -17.55 -29.43
N GLY A 272 3.05 -16.93 -30.51
CA GLY A 272 3.03 -17.51 -31.84
C GLY A 272 3.81 -18.82 -31.94
N ALA A 273 4.96 -18.89 -31.31
CA ALA A 273 5.82 -20.10 -31.29
C ALA A 273 5.23 -21.27 -30.48
N LEU A 274 4.37 -21.02 -29.50
CA LEU A 274 3.61 -22.04 -28.75
C LEU A 274 2.49 -22.66 -29.61
N GLY A 275 2.06 -22.00 -30.67
CA GLY A 275 1.09 -22.49 -31.62
C GLY A 275 -0.38 -22.35 -31.18
N THR A 276 -1.28 -22.98 -31.98
CA THR A 276 -2.74 -22.82 -31.88
C THR A 276 -3.42 -23.66 -30.80
N GLY A 277 -2.66 -24.47 -30.07
CA GLY A 277 -3.16 -25.30 -28.97
C GLY A 277 -3.56 -24.49 -27.71
N TYR A 278 -3.20 -23.22 -27.68
CA TYR A 278 -3.43 -22.33 -26.55
C TYR A 278 -4.25 -21.10 -26.96
N GLU A 279 -4.88 -20.46 -26.00
CA GLU A 279 -5.37 -19.10 -26.11
C GLU A 279 -4.64 -18.19 -25.12
N PHE A 280 -4.43 -16.96 -25.54
CA PHE A 280 -3.62 -16.00 -24.77
C PHE A 280 -4.49 -14.85 -24.31
N LEU A 281 -4.48 -14.60 -23.01
CA LEU A 281 -5.22 -13.53 -22.37
C LEU A 281 -4.28 -12.37 -22.06
N LEU A 282 -4.56 -11.20 -22.60
CA LEU A 282 -3.83 -9.97 -22.34
C LEU A 282 -4.68 -9.02 -21.52
N PRO A 283 -4.55 -9.01 -20.18
CA PRO A 283 -5.26 -8.08 -19.32
C PRO A 283 -4.85 -6.63 -19.60
N ILE A 284 -5.84 -5.74 -19.60
CA ILE A 284 -5.68 -4.33 -19.90
C ILE A 284 -5.42 -3.57 -18.60
N ALA A 285 -4.19 -3.08 -18.41
CA ALA A 285 -3.92 -2.22 -17.28
C ALA A 285 -4.67 -0.88 -17.43
N PRO A 286 -5.29 -0.34 -16.37
CA PRO A 286 -6.07 0.91 -16.42
C PRO A 286 -5.28 2.13 -16.91
N THR A 287 -3.96 2.05 -16.87
CA THR A 287 -3.03 3.11 -17.31
C THR A 287 -2.70 3.07 -18.81
N LEU A 288 -3.18 2.06 -19.53
CA LEU A 288 -2.88 1.84 -20.94
C LEU A 288 -4.05 2.25 -21.83
N ASP A 289 -3.72 2.80 -22.99
CA ASP A 289 -4.68 3.08 -24.05
C ASP A 289 -5.11 1.76 -24.74
N MET A 290 -6.39 1.53 -24.79
CA MET A 290 -7.01 0.37 -25.43
C MET A 290 -6.68 0.31 -26.94
N ASP A 291 -6.69 1.46 -27.63
CA ASP A 291 -6.45 1.51 -29.07
C ASP A 291 -4.98 1.18 -29.39
N LEU A 292 -4.06 1.57 -28.54
CA LEU A 292 -2.67 1.14 -28.63
C LEU A 292 -2.55 -0.39 -28.54
N LEU A 293 -3.22 -1.01 -27.55
CA LEU A 293 -3.16 -2.46 -27.38
C LEU A 293 -3.82 -3.19 -28.55
N ARG A 294 -4.99 -2.74 -29.00
CA ARG A 294 -5.67 -3.29 -30.20
C ARG A 294 -4.78 -3.26 -31.43
N ALA A 295 -4.09 -2.14 -31.65
CA ALA A 295 -3.17 -2.00 -32.79
C ALA A 295 -1.99 -2.98 -32.69
N LEU A 296 -1.47 -3.23 -31.48
CA LEU A 296 -0.33 -4.12 -31.26
C LEU A 296 -0.67 -5.61 -31.41
N VAL A 297 -1.93 -6.00 -31.17
CA VAL A 297 -2.39 -7.40 -31.31
C VAL A 297 -3.22 -7.64 -32.57
N ALA A 298 -3.36 -6.65 -33.44
CA ALA A 298 -4.14 -6.75 -34.68
C ALA A 298 -3.62 -7.91 -35.56
N GLY A 299 -4.52 -8.76 -36.02
CA GLY A 299 -4.20 -9.92 -36.86
C GLY A 299 -3.69 -11.16 -36.09
N LEU A 300 -3.74 -11.15 -34.76
CA LEU A 300 -3.38 -12.28 -33.90
C LEU A 300 -4.65 -12.89 -33.24
N PRO A 301 -5.39 -13.77 -33.88
CA PRO A 301 -6.72 -14.20 -33.43
C PRO A 301 -6.70 -14.99 -32.10
N ALA A 302 -5.58 -15.56 -31.72
CA ALA A 302 -5.43 -16.26 -30.46
C ALA A 302 -5.14 -15.35 -29.24
N ILE A 303 -5.05 -14.01 -29.46
CA ILE A 303 -4.79 -13.04 -28.36
C ILE A 303 -6.09 -12.32 -28.03
N HIS A 304 -6.55 -12.49 -26.81
CA HIS A 304 -7.79 -11.90 -26.29
C HIS A 304 -7.47 -10.78 -25.30
N LEU A 305 -7.93 -9.57 -25.58
CA LEU A 305 -7.87 -8.46 -24.63
C LEU A 305 -8.98 -8.64 -23.60
N VAL A 306 -8.62 -8.72 -22.31
CA VAL A 306 -9.56 -8.91 -21.21
C VAL A 306 -9.43 -7.77 -20.17
N PRO A 307 -10.53 -7.37 -19.50
CA PRO A 307 -10.51 -6.19 -18.65
C PRO A 307 -9.68 -6.37 -17.37
N GLU A 308 -9.64 -7.59 -16.82
CA GLU A 308 -9.11 -7.83 -15.46
C GLU A 308 -8.02 -8.90 -15.45
N ALA A 309 -6.96 -8.64 -14.68
CA ALA A 309 -5.81 -9.55 -14.55
C ALA A 309 -6.12 -10.77 -13.67
N LEU A 310 -6.82 -10.61 -12.56
CA LEU A 310 -7.01 -11.69 -11.58
C LEU A 310 -7.82 -12.86 -12.13
N PRO A 311 -8.99 -12.68 -12.80
CA PRO A 311 -9.70 -13.79 -13.43
C PRO A 311 -8.87 -14.45 -14.54
N ALA A 312 -8.15 -13.67 -15.34
CA ALA A 312 -7.28 -14.20 -16.38
C ALA A 312 -6.18 -15.10 -15.78
N LEU A 313 -5.49 -14.65 -14.73
CA LEU A 313 -4.49 -15.43 -14.01
C LEU A 313 -5.09 -16.68 -13.38
N TRP A 314 -6.21 -16.54 -12.66
CA TRP A 314 -6.88 -17.64 -11.95
C TRP A 314 -7.23 -18.82 -12.85
N HIS A 315 -7.69 -18.53 -14.06
CA HIS A 315 -8.10 -19.55 -15.02
C HIS A 315 -6.99 -19.99 -15.98
N SER A 316 -5.82 -19.34 -15.97
CA SER A 316 -4.73 -19.67 -16.87
C SER A 316 -3.87 -20.83 -16.37
N ARG A 317 -3.41 -21.62 -17.32
CA ARG A 317 -2.47 -22.72 -17.07
C ARG A 317 -1.09 -22.21 -16.70
N ALA A 318 -0.66 -21.11 -17.32
CA ALA A 318 0.61 -20.43 -17.06
C ALA A 318 0.53 -18.95 -17.43
N GLY A 319 1.62 -18.20 -17.14
CA GLY A 319 1.75 -16.80 -17.53
C GLY A 319 3.13 -16.44 -18.06
N ILE A 320 3.19 -15.38 -18.88
CA ILE A 320 4.40 -14.64 -19.24
C ILE A 320 4.25 -13.25 -18.64
N ILE A 321 5.00 -12.95 -17.58
CA ILE A 321 4.70 -11.83 -16.70
C ILE A 321 5.92 -10.92 -16.55
N ALA A 322 5.75 -9.64 -16.84
CA ALA A 322 6.80 -8.64 -16.61
C ALA A 322 7.09 -8.46 -15.11
N SER A 323 8.34 -8.16 -14.79
CA SER A 323 8.75 -7.86 -13.41
C SER A 323 7.93 -6.71 -12.83
N GLY A 324 7.50 -6.86 -11.58
CA GLY A 324 6.70 -5.89 -10.86
C GLY A 324 5.65 -6.56 -9.98
N THR A 325 4.65 -5.79 -9.57
CA THR A 325 3.52 -6.22 -8.72
C THR A 325 2.74 -7.38 -9.34
N ALA A 326 2.66 -7.44 -10.67
CA ALA A 326 2.02 -8.52 -11.42
C ALA A 326 2.55 -9.92 -11.07
N THR A 327 3.84 -10.04 -10.67
CA THR A 327 4.39 -11.32 -10.21
C THR A 327 3.81 -11.76 -8.87
N VAL A 328 3.42 -10.82 -8.02
CA VAL A 328 2.72 -11.10 -6.76
C VAL A 328 1.27 -11.48 -7.04
N GLU A 329 0.58 -10.80 -7.95
CA GLU A 329 -0.78 -11.15 -8.37
C GLU A 329 -0.85 -12.58 -8.90
N ALA A 330 0.10 -12.98 -9.78
CA ALA A 330 0.19 -14.34 -10.29
C ALA A 330 0.45 -15.36 -9.17
N ALA A 331 1.31 -15.02 -8.21
CA ALA A 331 1.54 -15.88 -7.06
C ALA A 331 0.26 -16.04 -6.23
N MET A 332 -0.50 -14.98 -5.97
CA MET A 332 -1.75 -15.05 -5.20
C MET A 332 -2.81 -15.90 -5.90
N MET A 333 -2.84 -15.88 -7.24
CA MET A 333 -3.72 -16.72 -8.05
C MET A 333 -3.16 -18.14 -8.28
N SER A 334 -2.03 -18.51 -7.69
CA SER A 334 -1.36 -19.80 -7.87
C SER A 334 -1.07 -20.14 -9.34
N THR A 335 -0.83 -19.15 -10.18
CA THR A 335 -0.55 -19.31 -11.59
C THR A 335 0.95 -19.47 -11.80
N PRO A 336 1.46 -20.60 -12.29
CA PRO A 336 2.86 -20.74 -12.69
C PRO A 336 3.21 -19.77 -13.82
N PHE A 337 4.44 -19.22 -13.81
CA PHE A 337 4.79 -18.25 -14.83
C PHE A 337 6.29 -18.15 -15.09
N VAL A 338 6.63 -17.56 -16.23
CA VAL A 338 7.98 -17.11 -16.55
C VAL A 338 8.03 -15.59 -16.40
N MET A 339 8.93 -15.10 -15.54
CA MET A 339 9.13 -13.68 -15.40
C MET A 339 10.03 -13.16 -16.52
N VAL A 340 9.60 -12.07 -17.14
CA VAL A 340 10.31 -11.41 -18.24
C VAL A 340 10.51 -9.92 -17.92
N TYR A 341 11.64 -9.35 -18.39
CA TYR A 341 11.85 -7.91 -18.24
C TYR A 341 12.88 -7.37 -19.21
N ARG A 342 12.53 -6.30 -19.90
CA ARG A 342 13.42 -5.59 -20.79
C ARG A 342 13.29 -4.08 -20.59
N VAL A 343 14.44 -3.42 -20.48
CA VAL A 343 14.56 -1.95 -20.49
C VAL A 343 15.55 -1.55 -21.57
N THR A 344 15.56 -0.25 -21.91
CA THR A 344 16.53 0.24 -22.91
C THR A 344 17.96 -0.06 -22.48
N PRO A 345 18.89 -0.34 -23.45
CA PRO A 345 20.29 -0.66 -23.15
C PRO A 345 20.97 0.38 -22.25
N LEU A 346 20.69 1.66 -22.48
CA LEU A 346 21.21 2.76 -21.66
C LEU A 346 20.70 2.70 -20.21
N THR A 347 19.40 2.48 -20.03
CA THR A 347 18.80 2.34 -18.69
C THR A 347 19.39 1.14 -17.95
N TYR A 348 19.60 0.02 -18.65
CA TYR A 348 20.20 -1.18 -18.07
C TYR A 348 21.65 -0.93 -17.66
N LEU A 349 22.46 -0.33 -18.53
CA LEU A 349 23.86 -0.02 -18.26
C LEU A 349 24.02 0.88 -17.03
N LEU A 350 23.21 1.94 -16.96
CA LEU A 350 23.22 2.89 -15.84
C LEU A 350 22.65 2.32 -14.54
N GLY A 351 21.71 1.37 -14.64
CA GLY A 351 21.04 0.75 -13.50
C GLY A 351 21.78 -0.46 -12.92
N ARG A 352 22.46 -1.24 -13.77
CA ARG A 352 23.06 -2.53 -13.40
C ARG A 352 23.98 -2.46 -12.17
N SER A 353 24.83 -1.45 -12.09
CA SER A 353 25.77 -1.28 -10.96
C SER A 353 25.08 -0.83 -9.67
N ARG A 354 23.84 -0.34 -9.75
CA ARG A 354 23.08 0.20 -8.62
C ARG A 354 22.08 -0.80 -8.05
N ILE A 355 21.72 -1.82 -8.81
CA ILE A 355 20.82 -2.90 -8.38
C ILE A 355 21.63 -3.85 -7.50
N LYS A 356 21.17 -4.06 -6.27
CA LYS A 356 21.86 -4.87 -5.24
C LYS A 356 21.00 -6.05 -4.76
N VAL A 357 20.10 -6.51 -5.59
CA VAL A 357 19.23 -7.64 -5.26
C VAL A 357 19.62 -8.89 -6.07
N PRO A 358 19.49 -10.09 -5.50
CA PRO A 358 19.81 -11.33 -6.19
C PRO A 358 18.80 -11.70 -7.26
N HIS A 359 17.55 -11.21 -7.16
CA HIS A 359 16.43 -11.55 -8.03
C HIS A 359 15.70 -10.30 -8.51
N PHE A 360 15.02 -10.41 -9.67
CA PHE A 360 14.19 -9.37 -10.25
C PHE A 360 12.70 -9.62 -10.06
N ALA A 361 12.28 -10.89 -9.91
CA ALA A 361 10.91 -11.24 -9.58
C ALA A 361 10.67 -11.04 -8.08
N MET A 362 9.60 -10.33 -7.71
CA MET A 362 9.25 -10.13 -6.30
C MET A 362 9.04 -11.45 -5.56
N VAL A 363 8.47 -12.45 -6.23
CA VAL A 363 8.26 -13.78 -5.66
C VAL A 363 9.57 -14.47 -5.29
N ASN A 364 10.61 -14.36 -6.11
CA ASN A 364 11.93 -14.92 -5.83
C ASN A 364 12.62 -14.17 -4.68
N LEU A 365 12.47 -12.85 -4.61
CA LEU A 365 12.95 -12.04 -3.49
C LEU A 365 12.28 -12.43 -2.17
N VAL A 366 10.96 -12.63 -2.18
CA VAL A 366 10.20 -13.07 -1.01
C VAL A 366 10.58 -14.50 -0.62
N ALA A 367 10.77 -15.37 -1.60
CA ALA A 367 11.21 -16.74 -1.37
C ALA A 367 12.67 -16.84 -0.87
N GLY A 368 13.53 -15.90 -1.27
CA GLY A 368 14.98 -15.95 -1.05
C GLY A 368 15.70 -16.96 -1.96
N GLU A 369 14.99 -17.47 -2.97
CA GLU A 369 15.46 -18.45 -3.96
C GLU A 369 14.72 -18.26 -5.29
N GLU A 370 15.25 -18.82 -6.39
CA GLU A 370 14.58 -18.82 -7.69
C GLU A 370 13.47 -19.88 -7.73
N ILE A 371 12.23 -19.47 -7.57
CA ILE A 371 11.03 -20.33 -7.72
C ILE A 371 10.36 -20.16 -9.08
N VAL A 372 10.55 -19.00 -9.73
CA VAL A 372 10.13 -18.77 -11.11
C VAL A 372 11.33 -18.35 -11.94
N PRO A 373 11.46 -18.81 -13.20
CA PRO A 373 12.57 -18.40 -14.06
C PRO A 373 12.52 -16.91 -14.40
N GLU A 374 13.69 -16.27 -14.41
CA GLU A 374 13.85 -14.85 -14.71
C GLU A 374 14.57 -14.65 -16.05
N LEU A 375 13.86 -14.17 -17.05
CA LEU A 375 14.42 -13.87 -18.37
C LEU A 375 14.55 -12.35 -18.56
N VAL A 376 15.76 -11.83 -18.32
CA VAL A 376 16.02 -10.39 -18.30
C VAL A 376 16.94 -10.02 -19.46
N GLN A 377 16.62 -8.92 -20.14
CA GLN A 377 17.42 -8.30 -21.22
C GLN A 377 17.75 -9.28 -22.36
N ARG A 378 19.03 -9.69 -22.51
CA ARG A 378 19.51 -10.62 -23.55
C ARG A 378 18.99 -12.03 -23.39
N ASN A 379 18.61 -12.40 -22.17
CA ASN A 379 18.03 -13.71 -21.90
C ASN A 379 16.52 -13.75 -22.21
N PHE A 380 15.87 -12.61 -22.40
CA PHE A 380 14.47 -12.53 -22.79
C PHE A 380 14.36 -12.69 -24.32
N THR A 381 14.32 -13.93 -24.78
CA THR A 381 14.07 -14.33 -26.17
C THR A 381 12.88 -15.26 -26.23
N SER A 382 12.18 -15.30 -27.35
CA SER A 382 11.01 -16.16 -27.58
C SER A 382 11.35 -17.64 -27.34
N GLU A 383 12.47 -18.11 -27.86
CA GLU A 383 12.96 -19.47 -27.68
C GLU A 383 13.08 -19.87 -26.19
N LYS A 384 13.71 -18.99 -25.39
CA LYS A 384 13.89 -19.26 -23.94
C LYS A 384 12.58 -19.19 -23.17
N VAL A 385 11.68 -18.26 -23.52
CA VAL A 385 10.34 -18.18 -22.93
C VAL A 385 9.57 -19.47 -23.19
N VAL A 386 9.51 -19.92 -24.44
CA VAL A 386 8.83 -21.15 -24.85
C VAL A 386 9.47 -22.36 -24.15
N GLY A 387 10.81 -22.44 -24.13
CA GLY A 387 11.52 -23.52 -23.43
C GLY A 387 11.11 -23.61 -21.96
N ARG A 388 11.08 -22.49 -21.23
CA ARG A 388 10.66 -22.46 -19.81
C ARG A 388 9.17 -22.73 -19.61
N LEU A 389 8.32 -22.29 -20.54
CA LEU A 389 6.89 -22.61 -20.47
C LEU A 389 6.65 -24.10 -20.70
N ASN A 390 7.34 -24.73 -21.63
CA ASN A 390 7.22 -26.16 -21.89
C ASN A 390 7.62 -27.04 -20.70
N GLU A 391 8.42 -26.53 -19.76
CA GLU A 391 8.76 -27.21 -18.50
C GLU A 391 7.58 -27.19 -17.50
N ILE A 392 6.74 -26.16 -17.51
CA ILE A 392 5.68 -25.91 -16.50
C ILE A 392 4.25 -26.05 -17.03
N LEU A 393 4.06 -26.14 -18.34
CA LEU A 393 2.74 -26.37 -18.97
C LEU A 393 2.24 -27.81 -18.72
N PRO A 394 3.04 -28.87 -18.91
CA PRO A 394 2.64 -30.21 -18.53
C PRO A 394 2.51 -30.37 -17.01
N ASP A 395 1.71 -31.34 -16.56
CA ASP A 395 1.77 -31.80 -15.19
C ASP A 395 3.10 -32.54 -14.94
N GLY A 396 3.62 -32.42 -13.73
CA GLY A 396 4.86 -33.07 -13.34
C GLY A 396 5.73 -32.22 -12.40
N PRO A 397 6.91 -32.76 -12.05
CA PRO A 397 7.74 -32.19 -10.97
C PRO A 397 8.17 -30.73 -11.15
N PRO A 398 8.45 -30.20 -12.36
CA PRO A 398 8.79 -28.78 -12.51
C PRO A 398 7.63 -27.86 -12.12
N ARG A 399 6.41 -28.19 -12.59
CA ARG A 399 5.19 -27.44 -12.26
C ARG A 399 4.88 -27.52 -10.77
N GLU A 400 4.94 -28.71 -10.19
CA GLU A 400 4.67 -28.93 -8.76
C GLU A 400 5.64 -28.15 -7.87
N ARG A 401 6.94 -28.15 -8.20
CA ARG A 401 7.93 -27.34 -7.48
C ARG A 401 7.60 -25.86 -7.51
N MET A 402 7.20 -25.34 -8.67
CA MET A 402 6.82 -23.93 -8.80
C MET A 402 5.56 -23.62 -7.98
N LEU A 403 4.51 -24.43 -8.08
CA LEU A 403 3.28 -24.25 -7.29
C LEU A 403 3.56 -24.28 -5.78
N ASN A 404 4.36 -25.22 -5.31
CA ASN A 404 4.79 -25.28 -3.91
C ASN A 404 5.62 -24.05 -3.51
N GLY A 405 6.46 -23.54 -4.41
CA GLY A 405 7.19 -22.30 -4.23
C GLY A 405 6.26 -21.09 -4.08
N LEU A 406 5.28 -20.96 -4.98
CA LEU A 406 4.28 -19.89 -4.93
C LEU A 406 3.45 -19.94 -3.65
N ALA A 407 3.03 -21.12 -3.19
CA ALA A 407 2.31 -21.31 -1.94
C ALA A 407 3.14 -20.83 -0.71
N ARG A 408 4.45 -21.12 -0.70
CA ARG A 408 5.35 -20.58 0.34
C ARG A 408 5.43 -19.05 0.31
N VAL A 409 5.45 -18.45 -0.89
CA VAL A 409 5.44 -16.98 -1.05
C VAL A 409 4.14 -16.40 -0.53
N GLN A 410 2.99 -16.98 -0.88
CA GLN A 410 1.69 -16.57 -0.36
C GLN A 410 1.67 -16.54 1.18
N ALA A 411 2.17 -17.62 1.81
CA ALA A 411 2.25 -17.71 3.26
C ALA A 411 3.16 -16.63 3.87
N ARG A 412 4.30 -16.32 3.23
CA ARG A 412 5.25 -15.30 3.70
C ARG A 412 4.74 -13.87 3.54
N LEU A 413 3.92 -13.60 2.54
CA LEU A 413 3.34 -12.27 2.29
C LEU A 413 2.23 -11.92 3.28
N ARG A 414 1.62 -12.92 3.93
CA ARG A 414 0.72 -12.72 5.06
C ARG A 414 1.54 -12.45 6.32
N ALA A 415 1.15 -11.44 7.08
CA ALA A 415 1.83 -11.19 8.36
C ALA A 415 1.55 -12.34 9.36
N PRO A 416 2.50 -12.63 10.26
CA PRO A 416 2.28 -13.61 11.32
C PRO A 416 1.02 -13.30 12.11
N ARG A 417 0.25 -14.34 12.43
CA ARG A 417 -0.94 -14.23 13.26
C ARG A 417 -0.54 -14.15 14.72
N ASN A 418 -0.45 -12.94 15.25
CA ASN A 418 -0.16 -12.71 16.66
C ASN A 418 -1.44 -12.22 17.37
N GLY A 419 -2.01 -13.05 18.25
CA GLY A 419 -3.15 -12.67 19.09
C GLY A 419 -4.48 -12.50 18.34
N ASP A 420 -5.34 -11.61 18.86
CA ASP A 420 -6.72 -11.37 18.39
C ASP A 420 -6.83 -10.78 16.97
N THR A 421 -5.71 -10.35 16.37
CA THR A 421 -5.64 -9.84 14.98
C THR A 421 -5.45 -10.96 13.94
N ALA A 422 -5.65 -12.21 14.36
CA ALA A 422 -5.56 -13.38 13.51
C ALA A 422 -6.55 -13.30 12.33
N GLY A 423 -6.04 -13.00 11.13
CA GLY A 423 -6.83 -12.92 9.90
C GLY A 423 -7.23 -11.50 9.47
N SER A 424 -6.77 -10.45 10.17
CA SER A 424 -7.03 -9.07 9.76
C SER A 424 -6.27 -8.70 8.48
N HIS A 425 -6.93 -7.90 7.65
CA HIS A 425 -6.32 -7.32 6.44
C HIS A 425 -5.07 -6.49 6.78
N PRO A 426 -4.04 -6.39 5.91
CA PRO A 426 -2.87 -5.54 6.13
C PRO A 426 -3.19 -4.10 6.53
N ALA A 427 -4.28 -3.54 5.98
CA ALA A 427 -4.76 -2.21 6.35
C ALA A 427 -5.26 -2.14 7.81
N ASP A 428 -5.88 -3.19 8.34
CA ASP A 428 -6.34 -3.24 9.74
C ASP A 428 -5.15 -3.24 10.70
N ARG A 429 -4.12 -4.04 10.41
CA ARG A 429 -2.86 -4.05 11.18
C ARG A 429 -2.14 -2.70 11.13
N ALA A 430 -2.12 -2.07 9.95
CA ALA A 430 -1.58 -0.73 9.80
C ALA A 430 -2.37 0.29 10.64
N ALA A 431 -3.70 0.22 10.62
CA ALA A 431 -4.59 1.07 11.40
C ALA A 431 -4.35 0.93 12.91
N GLU A 432 -4.21 -0.29 13.43
CA GLU A 432 -3.91 -0.54 14.84
C GLU A 432 -2.60 0.11 15.28
N ILE A 433 -1.52 -0.04 14.49
CA ILE A 433 -0.22 0.58 14.78
C ILE A 433 -0.34 2.11 14.76
N ILE A 434 -1.02 2.67 13.76
CA ILE A 434 -1.24 4.12 13.64
C ILE A 434 -2.01 4.66 14.83
N LEU A 435 -3.10 4.01 15.22
CA LEU A 435 -3.91 4.41 16.36
C LEU A 435 -3.15 4.27 17.69
N SER A 436 -2.27 3.27 17.83
CA SER A 436 -1.43 3.12 19.01
C SER A 436 -0.42 4.27 19.15
N LEU A 437 0.18 4.71 18.05
CA LEU A 437 1.10 5.86 18.00
C LEU A 437 0.38 7.17 18.40
N LEU A 438 -0.83 7.39 17.90
CA LEU A 438 -1.66 8.54 18.25
C LEU A 438 -1.97 8.58 19.75
N ARG A 439 -2.29 7.43 20.37
CA ARG A 439 -2.57 7.31 21.81
C ARG A 439 -1.34 7.64 22.67
N LEU A 440 -0.19 7.05 22.33
CA LEU A 440 1.06 7.28 23.05
C LEU A 440 1.40 8.76 23.11
N ARG A 441 1.26 9.48 21.99
CA ARG A 441 1.54 10.92 21.93
C ARG A 441 0.57 11.77 22.74
N ARG A 442 -0.71 11.43 22.73
CA ARG A 442 -1.69 12.17 23.56
C ARG A 442 -1.42 11.98 25.06
N ARG A 443 -0.80 10.87 25.48
CA ARG A 443 -0.37 10.64 26.87
C ARG A 443 0.89 11.44 27.22
N THR A 444 1.83 11.62 26.30
CA THR A 444 3.08 12.38 26.54
C THR A 444 2.92 13.90 26.45
N ASN A 445 1.88 14.39 25.79
CA ASN A 445 1.56 15.83 25.71
C ASN A 445 0.58 16.29 26.81
N ARG A 446 0.29 15.44 27.79
CA ARG A 446 -0.41 15.74 29.05
C ARG A 446 0.58 15.92 30.19
#